data_c4429ac208421c42e419a5ca6d3e6252
#
_entry.id   c4429ac208421c42e419a5ca6d3e6252
#
_cell.length_a   1.000
_cell.length_b   1.000
_cell.length_c   1.000
_cell.angle_alpha   90.00
_cell.angle_beta   90.00
_cell.angle_gamma   90.00
#
_symmetry.space_group_name_H-M   'P 1'
#
loop_
_entity.id
_entity.type
_entity.pdbx_description
1 polymer ?
#
loop_
_entity_poly.entity_id
_entity_poly.type
_entity_poly.pdbx_seq_one_letter_code
_entity_poly.pdbx_strand_id
1 'polypeptide(L)'
;MGREVAVWWGPDSILSALGFGTRENMEAVRAGRTNLSVWHDGTPVCRIDPERFAQLTAERAVAEYTPAERLALLTLGEVIARSGVSPANERTLILLSTTKGNIGLLNGDPAKCDLNDTAEVVGKYFGAANRPLVISNACISGVSAIVVASRLIRSGEYDHVFVAGFDLLCDFIVSGFNAFKSVSPTLCRPYDASRDGL
;
A
#
# COMPACT_ATOMS: atom_id res chain seq x y z
N MET A 1 -28.79 10.40 23.18
CA MET A 1 -28.14 9.21 22.59
C MET A 1 -27.89 9.55 21.13
N GLY A 2 -26.63 9.79 20.75
CA GLY A 2 -26.27 10.06 19.36
C GLY A 2 -26.56 8.83 18.51
N ARG A 3 -27.08 9.03 17.32
CA ARG A 3 -27.32 7.97 16.34
C ARG A 3 -25.97 7.34 15.99
N GLU A 4 -25.80 6.04 16.21
CA GLU A 4 -24.60 5.34 15.82
C GLU A 4 -24.49 5.34 14.28
N VAL A 5 -23.45 5.98 13.74
CA VAL A 5 -23.20 6.04 12.30
C VAL A 5 -22.50 4.75 11.89
N ALA A 6 -23.18 3.95 11.07
CA ALA A 6 -22.58 2.76 10.47
C ALA A 6 -21.56 3.17 9.38
N VAL A 7 -20.40 2.54 9.39
CA VAL A 7 -19.37 2.72 8.35
C VAL A 7 -19.31 1.44 7.53
N TRP A 8 -19.36 1.58 6.21
CA TRP A 8 -19.39 0.46 5.27
C TRP A 8 -18.11 0.39 4.45
N TRP A 9 -17.71 -0.83 4.11
CA TRP A 9 -16.63 -1.08 3.17
C TRP A 9 -17.13 -0.90 1.73
N GLY A 10 -16.33 -0.19 0.94
CA GLY A 10 -16.50 -0.07 -0.49
C GLY A 10 -15.68 -1.11 -1.27
N PRO A 11 -15.42 -0.85 -2.57
CA PRO A 11 -14.52 -1.64 -3.38
C PRO A 11 -13.12 -1.72 -2.79
N ASP A 12 -12.41 -2.79 -3.11
CA ASP A 12 -11.04 -3.04 -2.71
C ASP A 12 -10.14 -3.40 -3.90
N SER A 13 -8.83 -3.27 -3.72
CA SER A 13 -7.82 -3.72 -4.67
C SER A 13 -6.56 -4.15 -3.93
N ILE A 14 -5.89 -5.18 -4.43
CA ILE A 14 -4.62 -5.69 -3.92
C ILE A 14 -3.64 -5.77 -5.08
N LEU A 15 -2.46 -5.18 -4.92
CA LEU A 15 -1.32 -5.40 -5.81
C LEU A 15 -0.19 -6.04 -5.01
N SER A 16 0.14 -7.26 -5.34
CA SER A 16 1.17 -8.03 -4.64
C SER A 16 1.98 -8.90 -5.61
N ALA A 17 2.90 -9.68 -5.05
CA ALA A 17 3.63 -10.71 -5.79
C ALA A 17 2.70 -11.76 -6.45
N LEU A 18 1.47 -11.90 -5.98
CA LEU A 18 0.51 -12.89 -6.48
C LEU A 18 -0.37 -12.37 -7.62
N GLY A 19 -0.44 -11.05 -7.81
CA GLY A 19 -1.22 -10.47 -8.90
C GLY A 19 -1.72 -9.06 -8.65
N PHE A 20 -2.56 -8.57 -9.57
CA PHE A 20 -3.22 -7.27 -9.49
C PHE A 20 -4.74 -7.44 -9.42
N GLY A 21 -5.35 -6.77 -8.45
CA GLY A 21 -6.76 -6.90 -8.11
C GLY A 21 -7.02 -8.00 -7.07
N THR A 22 -8.05 -7.78 -6.25
CA THR A 22 -8.39 -8.68 -5.14
C THR A 22 -8.69 -10.10 -5.62
N ARG A 23 -9.40 -10.25 -6.75
CA ARG A 23 -9.77 -11.56 -7.29
C ARG A 23 -8.54 -12.42 -7.62
N GLU A 24 -7.57 -11.89 -8.37
CA GLU A 24 -6.37 -12.63 -8.76
C GLU A 24 -5.55 -13.08 -7.55
N ASN A 25 -5.38 -12.17 -6.57
CA ASN A 25 -4.69 -12.48 -5.32
C ASN A 25 -5.41 -13.59 -4.54
N MET A 26 -6.73 -13.52 -4.39
CA MET A 26 -7.51 -14.52 -3.65
C MET A 26 -7.55 -15.87 -4.34
N GLU A 27 -7.60 -15.91 -5.67
CA GLU A 27 -7.47 -17.15 -6.45
C GLU A 27 -6.09 -17.80 -6.25
N ALA A 28 -5.02 -16.99 -6.23
CA ALA A 28 -3.67 -17.48 -5.95
C ALA A 28 -3.57 -18.09 -4.55
N VAL A 29 -4.08 -17.39 -3.54
CA VAL A 29 -4.08 -17.87 -2.14
C VAL A 29 -4.86 -19.16 -2.01
N ARG A 30 -6.06 -19.25 -2.60
CA ARG A 30 -6.88 -20.47 -2.57
C ARG A 30 -6.21 -21.66 -3.26
N ALA A 31 -5.41 -21.38 -4.28
CA ALA A 31 -4.62 -22.40 -4.98
C ALA A 31 -3.31 -22.76 -4.27
N GLY A 32 -3.05 -22.21 -3.07
CA GLY A 32 -1.81 -22.44 -2.33
C GLY A 32 -0.57 -21.90 -3.04
N ARG A 33 -0.73 -20.96 -3.98
CA ARG A 33 0.40 -20.36 -4.70
C ARG A 33 1.13 -19.37 -3.82
N THR A 34 2.45 -19.46 -3.83
CA THR A 34 3.36 -18.45 -3.31
C THR A 34 4.22 -17.93 -4.46
N ASN A 35 4.66 -16.70 -4.40
CA ASN A 35 5.61 -16.16 -5.37
C ASN A 35 6.92 -15.82 -4.66
N LEU A 36 7.48 -16.84 -3.99
CA LEU A 36 8.74 -16.70 -3.29
C LEU A 36 9.87 -16.53 -4.31
N SER A 37 10.70 -15.56 -4.07
CA SER A 37 11.92 -15.27 -4.82
C SER A 37 13.07 -15.05 -3.85
N VAL A 38 14.26 -14.84 -4.39
CA VAL A 38 15.46 -14.60 -3.58
C VAL A 38 15.97 -13.19 -3.86
N TRP A 39 16.24 -12.43 -2.82
CA TRP A 39 16.92 -11.14 -2.94
C TRP A 39 18.38 -11.36 -3.31
N HIS A 40 19.06 -10.34 -3.82
CA HIS A 40 20.46 -10.49 -4.28
C HIS A 40 21.46 -10.92 -3.20
N ASP A 41 21.11 -10.76 -1.92
CA ASP A 41 21.91 -11.22 -0.76
C ASP A 41 21.55 -12.63 -0.27
N GLY A 42 20.63 -13.32 -0.97
CA GLY A 42 20.16 -14.65 -0.60
C GLY A 42 18.91 -14.66 0.28
N THR A 43 18.41 -13.52 0.73
CA THR A 43 17.23 -13.42 1.58
C THR A 43 15.96 -13.86 0.84
N PRO A 44 15.15 -14.80 1.39
CA PRO A 44 13.85 -15.15 0.82
C PRO A 44 12.87 -13.95 0.89
N VAL A 45 12.24 -13.61 -0.21
CA VAL A 45 11.30 -12.50 -0.31
C VAL A 45 10.12 -12.81 -1.23
N CYS A 46 9.01 -12.12 -1.01
CA CYS A 46 7.91 -12.04 -1.98
C CYS A 46 7.87 -10.62 -2.55
N ARG A 47 8.16 -10.46 -3.83
CA ARG A 47 8.13 -9.14 -4.49
C ARG A 47 7.25 -9.18 -5.72
N ILE A 48 6.68 -8.03 -6.05
CA ILE A 48 6.01 -7.85 -7.34
C ILE A 48 7.03 -8.07 -8.44
N ASP A 49 6.65 -8.86 -9.44
CA ASP A 49 7.51 -9.08 -10.62
C ASP A 49 7.80 -7.74 -11.32
N PRO A 50 9.08 -7.39 -11.55
CA PRO A 50 9.44 -6.08 -12.10
C PRO A 50 8.90 -5.84 -13.51
N GLU A 51 8.84 -6.87 -14.36
CA GLU A 51 8.34 -6.75 -15.74
C GLU A 51 6.82 -6.53 -15.71
N ARG A 52 6.12 -7.31 -14.88
CA ARG A 52 4.69 -7.15 -14.68
C ARG A 52 4.35 -5.77 -14.11
N PHE A 53 5.13 -5.27 -13.15
CA PHE A 53 4.94 -3.94 -12.60
C PHE A 53 5.17 -2.85 -13.66
N ALA A 54 6.22 -2.96 -14.46
CA ALA A 54 6.50 -2.04 -15.56
C ALA A 54 5.36 -2.05 -16.60
N GLN A 55 4.85 -3.22 -16.98
CA GLN A 55 3.71 -3.35 -17.88
C GLN A 55 2.46 -2.65 -17.33
N LEU A 56 2.08 -2.93 -16.08
CA LEU A 56 0.92 -2.31 -15.44
C LEU A 56 1.02 -0.78 -15.38
N THR A 57 2.22 -0.26 -15.08
CA THR A 57 2.44 1.19 -15.01
C THR A 57 2.39 1.86 -16.38
N ALA A 58 2.84 1.19 -17.43
CA ALA A 58 2.74 1.67 -18.81
C ALA A 58 1.27 1.66 -19.30
N GLU A 59 0.54 0.56 -19.07
CA GLU A 59 -0.87 0.42 -19.45
C GLU A 59 -1.78 1.48 -18.80
N ARG A 60 -1.42 1.97 -17.62
CA ARG A 60 -2.18 2.98 -16.86
C ARG A 60 -1.58 4.38 -16.98
N ALA A 61 -0.56 4.58 -17.82
CA ALA A 61 0.12 5.86 -18.05
C ALA A 61 0.63 6.52 -16.75
N VAL A 62 1.20 5.72 -15.85
CA VAL A 62 1.79 6.19 -14.58
C VAL A 62 3.30 5.90 -14.48
N ALA A 63 3.94 5.59 -15.60
CA ALA A 63 5.35 5.19 -15.61
C ALA A 63 6.33 6.30 -15.19
N GLU A 64 5.95 7.57 -15.31
CA GLU A 64 6.76 8.73 -14.93
C GLU A 64 6.82 8.99 -13.43
N TYR A 65 5.92 8.41 -12.66
CA TYR A 65 5.87 8.57 -11.21
C TYR A 65 6.89 7.67 -10.49
N THR A 66 7.22 7.99 -9.25
CA THR A 66 8.10 7.18 -8.42
C THR A 66 7.47 5.81 -8.11
N PRO A 67 8.27 4.79 -7.73
CA PRO A 67 7.73 3.45 -7.48
C PRO A 67 6.60 3.38 -6.44
N ALA A 68 6.70 4.14 -5.34
CA ALA A 68 5.65 4.17 -4.32
C ALA A 68 4.38 4.88 -4.83
N GLU A 69 4.54 5.98 -5.55
CA GLU A 69 3.43 6.68 -6.20
C GLU A 69 2.70 5.77 -7.19
N ARG A 70 3.44 5.08 -8.08
CA ARG A 70 2.85 4.11 -9.03
C ARG A 70 1.97 3.09 -8.33
N LEU A 71 2.43 2.55 -7.20
CA LEU A 71 1.68 1.56 -6.42
C LEU A 71 0.36 2.14 -5.91
N ALA A 72 0.40 3.33 -5.32
CA ALA A 72 -0.79 4.04 -4.85
C ALA A 72 -1.73 4.38 -6.02
N LEU A 73 -1.21 4.91 -7.13
CA LEU A 73 -2.00 5.30 -8.29
C LEU A 73 -2.71 4.12 -8.94
N LEU A 74 -2.03 2.96 -9.09
CA LEU A 74 -2.62 1.75 -9.65
C LEU A 74 -3.77 1.22 -8.79
N THR A 75 -3.54 1.08 -7.49
CA THR A 75 -4.52 0.48 -6.57
C THR A 75 -5.68 1.41 -6.27
N LEU A 76 -5.43 2.70 -6.01
CA LEU A 76 -6.49 3.69 -5.81
C LEU A 76 -7.29 3.93 -7.08
N GLY A 77 -6.65 3.96 -8.25
CA GLY A 77 -7.34 4.15 -9.52
C GLY A 77 -8.40 3.09 -9.78
N GLU A 78 -8.11 1.82 -9.47
CA GLU A 78 -9.07 0.74 -9.57
C GLU A 78 -10.24 0.92 -8.58
N VAL A 79 -9.94 1.25 -7.34
CA VAL A 79 -10.95 1.44 -6.29
C VAL A 79 -11.83 2.65 -6.57
N ILE A 80 -11.25 3.77 -6.95
CA ILE A 80 -11.98 5.01 -7.29
C ILE A 80 -12.93 4.76 -8.46
N ALA A 81 -12.44 4.14 -9.54
CA ALA A 81 -13.26 3.84 -10.71
C ALA A 81 -14.48 2.95 -10.40
N ARG A 82 -14.31 2.00 -9.47
CA ARG A 82 -15.37 1.06 -9.06
C ARG A 82 -16.31 1.61 -8.00
N SER A 83 -15.88 2.60 -7.24
CA SER A 83 -16.67 3.16 -6.14
C SER A 83 -17.79 4.09 -6.60
N GLY A 84 -17.63 4.74 -7.74
CA GLY A 84 -18.50 5.84 -8.20
C GLY A 84 -18.35 7.11 -7.35
N VAL A 85 -17.38 7.18 -6.43
CA VAL A 85 -17.12 8.33 -5.56
C VAL A 85 -16.00 9.17 -6.16
N SER A 86 -16.20 10.48 -6.24
CA SER A 86 -15.20 11.42 -6.76
C SER A 86 -14.27 11.91 -5.65
N PRO A 87 -12.95 11.79 -5.82
CA PRO A 87 -11.98 12.43 -4.92
C PRO A 87 -12.07 13.96 -4.90
N ALA A 88 -12.63 14.58 -5.96
CA ALA A 88 -12.86 16.04 -6.04
C ALA A 88 -14.05 16.52 -5.18
N ASN A 89 -14.78 15.61 -4.53
CA ASN A 89 -15.82 15.99 -3.60
C ASN A 89 -15.17 16.42 -2.27
N GLU A 90 -15.56 17.60 -1.75
CA GLU A 90 -15.06 18.18 -0.48
C GLU A 90 -15.30 17.28 0.74
N ARG A 91 -16.25 16.34 0.65
CA ARG A 91 -16.53 15.36 1.71
C ARG A 91 -15.84 14.00 1.49
N THR A 92 -14.85 13.96 0.58
CA THR A 92 -14.04 12.78 0.30
C THR A 92 -12.60 13.05 0.69
N LEU A 93 -11.96 12.09 1.37
CA LEU A 93 -10.55 12.15 1.77
C LEU A 93 -9.78 10.95 1.21
N ILE A 94 -8.50 11.15 0.91
CA ILE A 94 -7.54 10.08 0.65
C ILE A 94 -6.61 9.96 1.86
N LEU A 95 -6.49 8.75 2.42
CA LEU A 95 -5.50 8.39 3.43
C LEU A 95 -4.47 7.44 2.83
N LEU A 96 -3.21 7.81 2.89
CA LEU A 96 -2.10 6.92 2.55
C LEU A 96 -1.51 6.33 3.83
N SER A 97 -1.23 5.04 3.79
CA SER A 97 -0.63 4.32 4.90
C SER A 97 0.67 3.68 4.42
N THR A 98 1.78 4.25 4.83
CA THR A 98 3.11 3.75 4.50
C THR A 98 4.12 4.16 5.56
N THR A 99 5.12 3.32 5.81
CA THR A 99 6.21 3.67 6.71
C THR A 99 7.48 4.04 5.95
N LYS A 100 7.54 3.69 4.68
CA LYS A 100 8.76 3.76 3.88
C LYS A 100 8.63 4.66 2.65
N GLY A 101 7.42 4.71 2.04
CA GLY A 101 7.25 5.47 0.80
C GLY A 101 8.31 5.09 -0.23
N ASN A 102 9.02 6.08 -0.72
CA ASN A 102 10.10 5.95 -1.70
C ASN A 102 11.49 5.75 -1.07
N ILE A 103 11.61 5.13 0.11
CA ILE A 103 12.91 4.96 0.81
C ILE A 103 13.99 4.30 -0.06
N GLY A 104 13.61 3.51 -1.06
CA GLY A 104 14.53 2.92 -2.03
C GLY A 104 15.29 3.96 -2.87
N LEU A 105 14.83 5.22 -2.91
CA LEU A 105 15.50 6.33 -3.60
C LEU A 105 16.48 7.11 -2.70
N LEU A 106 16.62 6.74 -1.42
CA LEU A 106 17.40 7.49 -0.44
C LEU A 106 18.82 7.81 -0.88
N ASN A 107 19.49 6.86 -1.55
CA ASN A 107 20.86 7.02 -2.01
C ASN A 107 21.00 7.76 -3.36
N GLY A 108 19.89 8.00 -4.07
CA GLY A 108 19.90 8.65 -5.38
C GLY A 108 19.18 10.01 -5.38
N ASP A 109 17.97 10.03 -4.89
CA ASP A 109 17.12 11.24 -4.82
C ASP A 109 16.36 11.27 -3.47
N PRO A 110 17.06 11.64 -2.38
CA PRO A 110 16.47 11.64 -1.04
C PRO A 110 15.29 12.61 -0.88
N ALA A 111 15.21 13.65 -1.72
CA ALA A 111 14.11 14.58 -1.67
C ALA A 111 12.76 13.91 -2.00
N LYS A 112 12.76 12.86 -2.79
CA LYS A 112 11.55 12.07 -3.11
C LYS A 112 11.13 11.08 -2.02
N CYS A 113 11.83 11.00 -0.91
CA CYS A 113 11.49 10.10 0.19
C CYS A 113 10.47 10.70 1.17
N ASP A 114 10.11 11.98 1.03
CA ASP A 114 9.09 12.59 1.89
C ASP A 114 7.71 11.97 1.60
N LEU A 115 7.08 11.49 2.67
CA LEU A 115 5.78 10.83 2.59
C LEU A 115 4.65 11.82 2.24
N ASN A 116 4.78 13.08 2.66
CA ASN A 116 3.78 14.11 2.35
C ASN A 116 3.85 14.49 0.87
N ASP A 117 5.05 14.57 0.29
CA ASP A 117 5.21 14.84 -1.15
C ASP A 117 4.58 13.72 -1.98
N THR A 118 4.80 12.46 -1.60
CA THR A 118 4.11 11.31 -2.21
C THR A 118 2.59 11.47 -2.12
N ALA A 119 2.07 11.89 -0.98
CA ALA A 119 0.64 12.09 -0.78
C ALA A 119 0.09 13.24 -1.64
N GLU A 120 0.81 14.34 -1.75
CA GLU A 120 0.43 15.49 -2.60
C GLU A 120 0.40 15.11 -4.08
N VAL A 121 1.38 14.34 -4.56
CA VAL A 121 1.40 13.82 -5.93
C VAL A 121 0.17 12.95 -6.20
N VAL A 122 -0.15 12.02 -5.31
CA VAL A 122 -1.33 11.16 -5.42
C VAL A 122 -2.63 11.98 -5.40
N GLY A 123 -2.75 12.92 -4.48
CA GLY A 123 -3.91 13.81 -4.40
C GLY A 123 -4.11 14.63 -5.67
N LYS A 124 -3.04 15.21 -6.19
CA LYS A 124 -3.04 15.99 -7.44
C LYS A 124 -3.45 15.15 -8.64
N TYR A 125 -2.92 13.92 -8.74
CA TYR A 125 -3.25 13.00 -9.83
C TYR A 125 -4.76 12.71 -9.91
N PHE A 126 -5.40 12.47 -8.76
CA PHE A 126 -6.84 12.18 -8.69
C PHE A 126 -7.71 13.44 -8.60
N GLY A 127 -7.14 14.63 -8.61
CA GLY A 127 -7.88 15.89 -8.47
C GLY A 127 -8.61 15.98 -7.12
N ALA A 128 -7.99 15.46 -6.04
CA ALA A 128 -8.60 15.45 -4.72
C ALA A 128 -8.88 16.88 -4.21
N ALA A 129 -10.09 17.12 -3.70
CA ALA A 129 -10.47 18.42 -3.11
C ALA A 129 -9.74 18.67 -1.79
N ASN A 130 -9.50 17.63 -1.02
CA ASN A 130 -8.81 17.69 0.26
C ASN A 130 -7.36 17.20 0.11
N ARG A 131 -6.45 17.83 0.86
CA ARG A 131 -5.07 17.36 0.97
C ARG A 131 -5.07 15.95 1.56
N PRO A 132 -4.45 14.95 0.89
CA PRO A 132 -4.35 13.62 1.45
C PRO A 132 -3.57 13.61 2.77
N LEU A 133 -3.92 12.70 3.67
CA LEU A 133 -3.21 12.51 4.93
C LEU A 133 -2.37 11.23 4.86
N VAL A 134 -1.24 11.24 5.56
CA VAL A 134 -0.38 10.07 5.72
C VAL A 134 -0.48 9.54 7.14
N ILE A 135 -0.73 8.25 7.26
CA ILE A 135 -0.70 7.51 8.53
C ILE A 135 0.51 6.59 8.52
N SER A 136 1.46 6.86 9.39
CA SER A 136 2.67 6.06 9.56
C SER A 136 2.80 5.60 11.01
N ASN A 137 2.57 4.31 11.25
CA ASN A 137 2.62 3.69 12.58
C ASN A 137 3.17 2.26 12.49
N ALA A 138 4.40 2.14 12.03
CA ALA A 138 5.09 0.85 11.87
C ALA A 138 4.19 -0.22 11.20
N CYS A 139 4.20 -1.45 11.70
CA CYS A 139 3.47 -2.59 11.11
C CYS A 139 1.94 -2.45 11.16
N ILE A 140 1.41 -1.57 12.01
CA ILE A 140 -0.05 -1.37 12.14
C ILE A 140 -0.57 -0.15 11.37
N SER A 141 0.25 0.47 10.52
CA SER A 141 -0.14 1.67 9.76
C SER A 141 -1.46 1.49 9.01
N GLY A 142 -1.64 0.36 8.32
CA GLY A 142 -2.86 0.05 7.58
C GLY A 142 -4.11 0.00 8.46
N VAL A 143 -4.03 -0.70 9.58
CA VAL A 143 -5.13 -0.77 10.55
C VAL A 143 -5.40 0.61 11.17
N SER A 144 -4.34 1.35 11.50
CA SER A 144 -4.47 2.72 12.03
C SER A 144 -5.18 3.65 11.05
N ALA A 145 -4.86 3.57 9.76
CA ALA A 145 -5.53 4.34 8.72
C ALA A 145 -7.02 4.01 8.61
N ILE A 146 -7.38 2.73 8.68
CA ILE A 146 -8.77 2.27 8.69
C ILE A 146 -9.53 2.82 9.91
N VAL A 147 -8.91 2.78 11.09
CA VAL A 147 -9.49 3.32 12.32
C VAL A 147 -9.70 4.84 12.20
N VAL A 148 -8.71 5.57 11.67
CA VAL A 148 -8.82 7.02 11.44
C VAL A 148 -9.94 7.31 10.44
N ALA A 149 -9.99 6.61 9.30
CA ALA A 149 -11.06 6.74 8.32
C ALA A 149 -12.46 6.54 8.93
N SER A 150 -12.61 5.47 9.72
CA SER A 150 -13.87 5.18 10.42
C SER A 150 -14.28 6.30 11.38
N ARG A 151 -13.31 6.88 12.11
CA ARG A 151 -13.58 7.98 13.04
C ARG A 151 -13.99 9.25 12.31
N LEU A 152 -13.31 9.60 11.21
CA LEU A 152 -13.63 10.77 10.38
C LEU A 152 -15.02 10.69 9.76
N ILE A 153 -15.44 9.50 9.33
CA ILE A 153 -16.79 9.28 8.81
C ILE A 153 -17.82 9.38 9.96
N ARG A 154 -17.56 8.75 11.11
CA ARG A 154 -18.47 8.79 12.26
C ARG A 154 -18.63 10.17 12.86
N SER A 155 -17.58 11.01 12.83
CA SER A 155 -17.66 12.42 13.27
C SER A 155 -18.47 13.31 12.29
N GLY A 156 -18.77 12.81 11.10
CA GLY A 156 -19.44 13.57 10.05
C GLY A 156 -18.53 14.57 9.33
N GLU A 157 -17.21 14.46 9.49
CA GLU A 157 -16.25 15.32 8.80
C GLU A 157 -16.13 14.95 7.32
N TYR A 158 -16.15 13.65 7.01
CA TYR A 158 -16.17 13.11 5.65
C TYR A 158 -17.28 12.08 5.48
N ASP A 159 -17.79 11.97 4.25
CA ASP A 159 -18.75 10.91 3.87
C ASP A 159 -18.01 9.69 3.31
N HIS A 160 -16.87 9.92 2.65
CA HIS A 160 -16.07 8.88 2.01
C HIS A 160 -14.60 9.05 2.32
N VAL A 161 -13.91 7.95 2.58
CA VAL A 161 -12.45 7.93 2.77
C VAL A 161 -11.85 6.78 1.97
N PHE A 162 -10.98 7.10 1.02
CA PHE A 162 -10.13 6.13 0.35
C PHE A 162 -8.89 5.85 1.19
N VAL A 163 -8.61 4.59 1.48
CA VAL A 163 -7.43 4.18 2.25
C VAL A 163 -6.53 3.33 1.36
N ALA A 164 -5.29 3.76 1.15
CA ALA A 164 -4.27 2.97 0.46
C ALA A 164 -3.10 2.68 1.38
N GLY A 165 -2.84 1.40 1.64
CA GLY A 165 -1.68 0.94 2.38
C GLY A 165 -0.67 0.27 1.45
N PHE A 166 0.60 0.71 1.48
CA PHE A 166 1.63 0.16 0.62
C PHE A 166 3.04 0.34 1.19
N ASP A 167 3.89 -0.62 0.90
CA ASP A 167 5.35 -0.52 1.00
C ASP A 167 5.98 -1.39 -0.10
N LEU A 168 7.11 -0.96 -0.64
CA LEU A 168 7.88 -1.69 -1.64
C LEU A 168 9.17 -2.21 -1.03
N LEU A 169 9.53 -3.46 -1.37
CA LEU A 169 10.81 -4.01 -0.99
C LEU A 169 11.95 -3.26 -1.68
N CYS A 170 12.97 -2.95 -0.89
CA CYS A 170 14.24 -2.37 -1.35
C CYS A 170 15.35 -2.78 -0.38
N ASP A 171 16.61 -2.49 -0.74
CA ASP A 171 17.77 -2.85 0.08
C ASP A 171 17.69 -2.31 1.50
N PHE A 172 17.19 -1.09 1.67
CA PHE A 172 17.02 -0.50 3.00
C PHE A 172 16.12 -1.36 3.90
N ILE A 173 15.02 -1.88 3.36
CA ILE A 173 14.07 -2.71 4.13
C ILE A 173 14.69 -4.08 4.40
N VAL A 174 15.20 -4.76 3.38
CA VAL A 174 15.75 -6.11 3.51
C VAL A 174 16.96 -6.11 4.46
N SER A 175 17.89 -5.18 4.28
CA SER A 175 19.07 -5.03 5.16
C SER A 175 18.67 -4.67 6.58
N GLY A 176 17.64 -3.82 6.77
CA GLY A 176 17.16 -3.46 8.09
C GLY A 176 16.62 -4.67 8.86
N PHE A 177 15.76 -5.48 8.22
CA PHE A 177 15.22 -6.70 8.84
C PHE A 177 16.32 -7.74 9.09
N ASN A 178 17.29 -7.89 8.19
CA ASN A 178 18.45 -8.75 8.39
C ASN A 178 19.33 -8.29 9.57
N ALA A 179 19.54 -6.98 9.72
CA ALA A 179 20.30 -6.41 10.83
C ALA A 179 19.64 -6.71 12.19
N PHE A 180 18.31 -6.75 12.25
CA PHE A 180 17.56 -7.15 13.45
C PHE A 180 17.49 -8.67 13.65
N LYS A 181 18.06 -9.48 12.75
CA LYS A 181 17.98 -10.94 12.77
C LYS A 181 16.55 -11.45 12.84
N SER A 182 15.64 -10.78 12.17
CA SER A 182 14.22 -11.11 12.17
C SER A 182 13.73 -11.84 10.94
N VAL A 183 14.60 -12.02 9.94
CA VAL A 183 14.28 -12.80 8.73
C VAL A 183 14.64 -14.26 8.92
N SER A 184 13.73 -15.17 8.58
CA SER A 184 14.03 -16.60 8.52
C SER A 184 15.01 -16.88 7.39
N PRO A 185 16.03 -17.72 7.59
CA PRO A 185 16.94 -18.14 6.54
C PRO A 185 16.30 -19.09 5.52
N THR A 186 15.08 -19.53 5.81
CA THR A 186 14.28 -20.43 4.97
C THR A 186 12.87 -19.85 4.77
N LEU A 187 11.91 -20.65 4.35
CA LEU A 187 10.49 -20.24 4.33
C LEU A 187 10.03 -19.87 5.74
N CYS A 188 9.44 -18.69 5.89
CA CYS A 188 8.82 -18.32 7.15
C CYS A 188 7.67 -19.27 7.48
N ARG A 189 7.51 -19.56 8.78
CA ARG A 189 6.52 -20.49 9.32
C ARG A 189 5.62 -19.75 10.32
N PRO A 190 4.67 -18.95 9.82
CA PRO A 190 3.82 -18.14 10.69
C PRO A 190 3.10 -19.02 11.73
N TYR A 191 3.13 -18.60 12.99
CA TYR A 191 2.51 -19.27 14.14
C TYR A 191 3.08 -20.65 14.51
N ASP A 192 4.05 -21.20 13.77
CA ASP A 192 4.72 -22.45 14.11
C ASP A 192 5.58 -22.29 15.37
N ALA A 193 5.62 -23.31 16.24
CA ALA A 193 6.45 -23.30 17.44
C ALA A 193 7.95 -23.30 17.13
N SER A 194 8.35 -23.83 15.97
CA SER A 194 9.74 -23.90 15.49
C SER A 194 10.12 -22.76 14.55
N ARG A 195 9.30 -21.69 14.45
CA ARG A 195 9.63 -20.54 13.61
C ARG A 195 10.94 -19.88 14.05
N ASP A 196 11.68 -19.38 13.09
CA ASP A 196 13.01 -18.79 13.25
C ASP A 196 13.12 -17.36 12.65
N GLY A 197 12.01 -16.79 12.25
CA GLY A 197 11.92 -15.43 11.71
C GLY A 197 10.68 -15.18 10.86
N LEU A 198 10.70 -14.05 10.17
CA LEU A 198 9.70 -13.64 9.19
C LEU A 198 9.94 -14.31 7.85
#